data_7f59cdc97999003dc4bbe4558f14ad5e
#
_entry.id   7f59cdc97999003dc4bbe4558f14ad5e
#
_cell.length_a   1.000
_cell.length_b   1.000
_cell.length_c   1.000
_cell.angle_alpha   90.00
_cell.angle_beta   90.00
_cell.angle_gamma   90.00
#
_symmetry.space_group_name_H-M   'P 1'
#
loop_
_entity.id
_entity.type
_entity.pdbx_description
1 polymer ?
#
loop_
_entity_poly.entity_id
_entity_poly.type
_entity_poly.pdbx_seq_one_letter_code
_entity_poly.pdbx_strand_id
1 'polypeptide(L)' 'MEVEMLTQFVNQLAMCELLSAHSLLQPSMAFDCMQVENFIKETYFDNNYQAFIAWWDSTIVPVVTELQSIVESKKL' A
#
# COMPACT_ATOMS: atom_id res chain seq x y z
N MET A 1 18.44 -6.57 -3.18
CA MET A 1 17.77 -7.53 -2.31
C MET A 1 16.65 -6.91 -1.50
N GLU A 2 16.96 -5.86 -0.77
CA GLU A 2 15.95 -5.17 0.01
C GLU A 2 14.88 -4.54 -0.87
N VAL A 3 15.28 -4.09 -2.05
CA VAL A 3 14.35 -3.48 -3.00
C VAL A 3 13.30 -4.49 -3.47
N GLU A 4 13.69 -5.75 -3.68
CA GLU A 4 12.77 -6.78 -4.12
C GLU A 4 11.74 -7.11 -3.05
N MET A 5 12.17 -7.21 -1.79
CA MET A 5 11.25 -7.44 -0.69
C MET A 5 10.27 -6.30 -0.54
N LEU A 6 10.76 -5.06 -0.65
CA LEU A 6 9.92 -3.90 -0.55
C LEU A 6 8.89 -3.86 -1.68
N THR A 7 9.28 -4.30 -2.88
CA THR A 7 8.38 -4.35 -4.03
C THR A 7 7.19 -5.29 -3.78
N GLN A 8 7.42 -6.42 -3.10
CA GLN A 8 6.33 -7.33 -2.75
C GLN A 8 5.29 -6.64 -1.88
N PHE A 9 5.75 -5.84 -0.92
CA PHE A 9 4.86 -5.11 -0.03
C PHE A 9 4.11 -3.98 -0.75
N VAL A 10 4.71 -3.41 -1.80
CA VAL A 10 4.08 -2.34 -2.56
C VAL A 10 2.74 -2.80 -3.12
N ASN A 11 2.69 -3.95 -3.76
CA ASN A 11 1.46 -4.47 -4.34
C ASN A 11 0.42 -4.75 -3.26
N GLN A 12 0.84 -5.33 -2.14
CA GLN A 12 -0.06 -5.63 -1.04
C GLN A 12 -0.66 -4.35 -0.46
N LEU A 13 0.16 -3.35 -0.23
CA LEU A 13 -0.31 -2.09 0.33
C LEU A 13 -1.22 -1.34 -0.64
N ALA A 14 -0.89 -1.37 -1.93
CA ALA A 14 -1.72 -0.73 -2.94
C ALA A 14 -3.10 -1.39 -2.99
N MET A 15 -3.18 -2.71 -2.89
CA MET A 15 -4.47 -3.41 -2.84
C MET A 15 -5.24 -3.03 -1.59
N CYS A 16 -4.58 -2.92 -0.44
CA CYS A 16 -5.23 -2.50 0.80
C CYS A 16 -5.86 -1.12 0.64
N GLU A 17 -5.13 -0.18 0.05
CA GLU A 17 -5.64 1.17 -0.19
C GLU A 17 -6.84 1.15 -1.14
N LEU A 18 -6.73 0.39 -2.21
CA LEU A 18 -7.80 0.30 -3.21
C LEU A 18 -9.07 -0.26 -2.59
N LEU A 19 -8.96 -1.35 -1.83
CA LEU A 19 -10.12 -1.96 -1.19
C LEU A 19 -10.73 -1.02 -0.16
N SER A 20 -9.90 -0.29 0.59
CA SER A 20 -10.36 0.67 1.57
C SER A 20 -11.15 1.79 0.88
N ALA A 21 -10.65 2.29 -0.24
CA ALA A 21 -11.31 3.37 -0.98
C ALA A 21 -12.69 2.93 -1.50
N HIS A 22 -12.87 1.65 -1.77
CA HIS A 22 -14.15 1.11 -2.24
C HIS A 22 -14.99 0.49 -1.13
N SER A 23 -14.57 0.68 0.12
CA SER A 23 -15.27 0.15 1.31
C SER A 23 -15.39 -1.37 1.30
N LEU A 24 -14.43 -2.06 0.69
CA LEU A 24 -14.42 -3.52 0.60
C LEU A 24 -13.42 -4.16 1.55
N LEU A 25 -12.70 -3.37 2.34
CA LEU A 25 -11.68 -3.86 3.24
C LEU A 25 -12.32 -4.39 4.51
N GLN A 26 -12.15 -5.70 4.76
CA GLN A 26 -12.66 -6.33 5.97
C GLN A 26 -11.75 -6.02 7.17
N PRO A 27 -12.28 -6.07 8.41
CA PRO A 27 -11.47 -5.73 9.59
C PRO A 27 -10.20 -6.57 9.74
N SER A 28 -10.24 -7.87 9.43
CA SER A 28 -9.06 -8.72 9.52
C SER A 28 -8.00 -8.30 8.50
N MET A 29 -8.43 -7.91 7.31
CA MET A 29 -7.52 -7.44 6.27
C MET A 29 -6.93 -6.08 6.64
N ALA A 30 -7.75 -5.21 7.24
CA ALA A 30 -7.27 -3.91 7.69
C ALA A 30 -6.18 -4.07 8.75
N PHE A 31 -6.35 -5.02 9.65
CA PHE A 31 -5.36 -5.31 10.68
C PHE A 31 -4.04 -5.79 10.05
N ASP A 32 -4.13 -6.71 9.10
CA ASP A 32 -2.96 -7.22 8.39
C ASP A 32 -2.23 -6.11 7.64
N CYS A 33 -2.99 -5.23 6.98
CA CYS A 33 -2.40 -4.09 6.27
C CYS A 33 -1.65 -3.17 7.23
N MET A 34 -2.24 -2.90 8.39
CA MET A 34 -1.61 -2.06 9.39
C MET A 34 -0.32 -2.67 9.90
N GLN A 35 -0.29 -3.99 10.09
CA GLN A 35 0.93 -4.66 10.54
C GLN A 35 2.04 -4.55 9.50
N VAL A 36 1.71 -4.71 8.22
CA VAL A 36 2.68 -4.57 7.15
C VAL A 36 3.22 -3.15 7.09
N GLU A 37 2.35 -2.16 7.21
CA GLU A 37 2.77 -0.75 7.21
C GLU A 37 3.74 -0.47 8.36
N ASN A 38 3.41 -0.95 9.56
CA ASN A 38 4.27 -0.75 10.71
C ASN A 38 5.61 -1.45 10.53
N PHE A 39 5.60 -2.67 9.99
CA PHE A 39 6.82 -3.40 9.74
C PHE A 39 7.74 -2.63 8.79
N ILE A 40 7.19 -2.11 7.71
CA ILE A 40 7.97 -1.35 6.72
C ILE A 40 8.51 -0.07 7.35
N LYS A 41 7.68 0.65 8.08
CA LYS A 41 8.09 1.89 8.71
C LYS A 41 9.25 1.68 9.69
N GLU A 42 9.17 0.62 10.49
CA GLU A 42 10.21 0.31 11.46
C GLU A 42 11.46 -0.22 10.81
N THR A 43 11.32 -1.10 9.82
CA THR A 43 12.44 -1.83 9.23
C THR A 43 13.20 -1.00 8.20
N TYR A 44 12.48 -0.28 7.34
CA TYR A 44 13.08 0.42 6.21
C TYR A 44 13.21 1.92 6.43
N PHE A 45 12.46 2.50 7.35
CA PHE A 45 12.44 3.95 7.58
C PHE A 45 12.82 4.34 9.00
N ASP A 46 13.22 3.38 9.81
CA ASP A 46 13.70 3.63 11.18
C ASP A 46 12.68 4.45 12.00
N ASN A 47 11.40 4.15 11.80
CA ASN A 47 10.28 4.84 12.46
C ASN A 47 10.17 6.32 12.08
N ASN A 48 10.81 6.74 10.99
CA ASN A 48 10.67 8.10 10.50
C ASN A 48 9.38 8.21 9.70
N TYR A 49 8.34 8.73 10.35
CA TYR A 49 7.02 8.81 9.74
C TYR A 49 7.01 9.68 8.48
N GLN A 50 7.73 10.79 8.49
CA GLN A 50 7.79 11.69 7.34
C GLN A 50 8.42 11.01 6.13
N ALA A 51 9.51 10.27 6.35
CA ALA A 51 10.15 9.53 5.27
C ALA A 51 9.23 8.44 4.74
N PHE A 52 8.51 7.76 5.62
CA PHE A 52 7.55 6.73 5.23
C PHE A 52 6.45 7.31 4.36
N ILE A 53 5.88 8.45 4.75
CA ILE A 53 4.81 9.10 4.00
C ILE A 53 5.31 9.57 2.63
N ALA A 54 6.53 10.11 2.57
CA ALA A 54 7.11 10.53 1.29
C ALA A 54 7.26 9.34 0.34
N TRP A 55 7.72 8.21 0.88
CA TRP A 55 7.82 6.99 0.09
C TRP A 55 6.44 6.52 -0.35
N TRP A 56 5.47 6.56 0.53
CA TRP A 56 4.09 6.17 0.23
C TRP A 56 3.54 6.98 -0.93
N ASP A 57 3.66 8.30 -0.83
CA ASP A 57 3.13 9.21 -1.86
C ASP A 57 3.80 8.99 -3.22
N SER A 58 5.09 8.66 -3.24
CA SER A 58 5.82 8.50 -4.48
C SER A 58 5.75 7.09 -5.06
N THR A 59 5.39 6.09 -4.24
CA THR A 59 5.46 4.70 -4.64
C THR A 59 4.08 4.01 -4.62
N ILE A 60 3.34 4.17 -3.53
CA ILE A 60 2.07 3.47 -3.37
C ILE A 60 0.94 4.18 -4.12
N VAL A 61 0.84 5.50 -3.99
CA VAL A 61 -0.23 6.26 -4.60
C VAL A 61 -0.29 6.08 -6.12
N PRO A 62 0.85 6.14 -6.85
CA PRO A 62 0.80 5.90 -8.30
C PRO A 62 0.29 4.50 -8.66
N VAL A 63 0.66 3.48 -7.89
CA VAL A 63 0.20 2.12 -8.14
C VAL A 63 -1.31 2.02 -7.89
N VAL A 64 -1.80 2.61 -6.81
CA VAL A 64 -3.23 2.63 -6.52
C VAL A 64 -4.00 3.32 -7.63
N THR A 65 -3.50 4.44 -8.11
CA THR A 65 -4.14 5.19 -9.20
C THR A 65 -4.23 4.34 -10.46
N GLU A 66 -3.17 3.61 -10.79
CA GLU A 66 -3.15 2.75 -11.95
C GLU A 66 -4.14 1.59 -11.80
N LEU A 67 -4.16 0.95 -10.64
CA LEU A 67 -5.09 -0.14 -10.38
C LEU A 67 -6.55 0.34 -10.43
N GLN A 68 -6.81 1.51 -9.90
CA GLN A 68 -8.15 2.08 -9.90
C GLN A 68 -8.61 2.36 -11.33
N SER A 69 -7.72 2.83 -12.18
CA SER A 69 -8.02 3.07 -13.59
C SER A 69 -8.40 1.77 -14.29
N ILE A 70 -7.69 0.67 -14.00
CA ILE A 70 -7.98 -0.64 -14.59
C ILE A 70 -9.35 -1.12 -14.13
N VAL A 71 -9.64 -0.99 -12.84
CA VAL A 71 -10.92 -1.41 -12.28
C VAL A 71 -12.08 -0.63 -12.91
N GLU A 72 -11.94 0.68 -13.03
CA GLU A 72 -12.97 1.52 -13.64
C GLU A 72 -13.16 1.18 -15.12
N SER A 73 -12.07 0.88 -15.81
CA SER A 73 -12.14 0.50 -17.21
C SER A 73 -12.93 -0.78 -17.42
N LYS A 74 -12.87 -1.70 -16.46
CA LYS A 74 -13.57 -2.98 -16.57
C LYS A 74 -15.05 -2.90 -16.18
N LYS A 75 -15.48 -1.80 -15.61
CA LYS A 75 -16.89 -1.63 -15.24
C LYS A 75 -17.77 -1.34 -16.43
N LEU A 76 -17.19 -1.03 -17.55
CA LEU A 76 -17.95 -0.80 -18.75
C LEU A 76 -18.38 -2.10 -19.40
#